data_7c03c61e75e0d06a2d764c1942398a99
#
_entry.id   7c03c61e75e0d06a2d764c1942398a99
#
_cell.length_a   1.000
_cell.length_b   1.000
_cell.length_c   1.000
_cell.angle_alpha   90.00
_cell.angle_beta   90.00
_cell.angle_gamma   90.00
#
_symmetry.space_group_name_H-M   'P 1'
#
loop_
_entity.id
_entity.type
_entity.pdbx_description
1 polymer ?
#
loop_
_entity_poly.entity_id
_entity_poly.type
_entity_poly.pdbx_seq_one_letter_code
_entity_poly.pdbx_strand_id
1 'polypeptide(L)'
;MIYREIVKAKNGADIPVFADGKSFHSKYNPEREAQQLAQNTEKNDFFLATGIGAAFHIRELHKKFPDAFILAVENSAEDIDFLTKNLDIRDIFNENIKTCTLINLEESLQKYYLPAKYSNFSVFTVNSWIQEIDKSLLLQKINSAISKISADFSVQAHFGKIWQANILNNLKLADRERNFAIPAGKTCLICAAGPSLDGKIEYIKNNRGFFFIIATDTAFKTLASENIFCDAVISIDGQMVSHSHFMEKINPKTLFIFELMANHSAVRKIAKNTENILFTVSSHPFEQLLNLFKKDSFLKIDSTSGTVTIAALDFAKKAGFSKIEIIGADFAYLNGKPYAKGTYLDIINYSKQTKLATAEKEFSRLMFRTELLELSENKKTTETLKFYEQNLFSWCRNNNCTITKEDDAYKILNSSGLKEEIKNGPFDLKSFLAHISKPENSEETETALLPYIAWLKTCIKNDENISFKEYSKLALNFILRYNYKI
;
A
#
# COMPACT_ATOMS: atom_id res chain seq x y z
N MET A 1 3.02 -9.47 -33.18
CA MET A 1 3.44 -8.20 -33.84
C MET A 1 2.35 -7.75 -34.80
N ILE A 2 1.87 -6.52 -34.68
CA ILE A 2 0.80 -5.97 -35.54
C ILE A 2 1.33 -5.20 -36.75
N TYR A 3 2.62 -4.80 -36.74
CA TYR A 3 3.24 -4.09 -37.84
C TYR A 3 3.96 -5.01 -38.82
N ARG A 4 3.94 -4.65 -40.12
CA ARG A 4 4.56 -5.41 -41.21
C ARG A 4 5.79 -4.68 -41.77
N GLU A 5 5.68 -3.39 -42.07
CA GLU A 5 6.72 -2.60 -42.76
C GLU A 5 6.59 -1.11 -42.46
N ILE A 6 7.62 -0.36 -42.84
CA ILE A 6 7.61 1.11 -42.83
C ILE A 6 7.57 1.60 -44.30
N VAL A 7 6.70 2.56 -44.55
CA VAL A 7 6.56 3.16 -45.88
C VAL A 7 6.67 4.68 -45.83
N LYS A 8 6.97 5.30 -46.96
CA LYS A 8 6.97 6.76 -47.07
C LYS A 8 5.58 7.30 -47.33
N ALA A 9 5.13 8.26 -46.55
CA ALA A 9 3.98 9.08 -46.84
C ALA A 9 4.28 10.05 -48.01
N LYS A 10 3.25 10.69 -48.59
CA LYS A 10 3.44 11.61 -49.74
C LYS A 10 4.33 12.82 -49.40
N ASN A 11 4.37 13.25 -48.15
CA ASN A 11 5.25 14.31 -47.68
C ASN A 11 6.68 13.82 -47.34
N GLY A 12 7.00 12.53 -47.56
CA GLY A 12 8.31 11.93 -47.33
C GLY A 12 8.52 11.35 -45.94
N ALA A 13 7.58 11.53 -45.01
CA ALA A 13 7.68 11.01 -43.64
C ALA A 13 7.52 9.48 -43.60
N ASP A 14 8.26 8.82 -42.69
CA ASP A 14 8.17 7.39 -42.46
C ASP A 14 6.98 7.06 -41.60
N ILE A 15 6.12 6.11 -42.05
CA ILE A 15 4.93 5.68 -41.32
C ILE A 15 4.86 4.15 -41.26
N PRO A 16 4.48 3.57 -40.13
CA PRO A 16 4.28 2.11 -40.00
C PRO A 16 2.97 1.66 -40.64
N VAL A 17 3.04 0.48 -41.23
CA VAL A 17 1.91 -0.22 -41.85
C VAL A 17 1.61 -1.50 -41.08
N PHE A 18 0.36 -1.73 -40.78
CA PHE A 18 -0.14 -2.91 -40.10
C PHE A 18 -0.11 -4.15 -41.02
N ALA A 19 -0.26 -5.32 -40.44
CA ALA A 19 -0.27 -6.60 -41.16
C ALA A 19 -1.38 -6.68 -42.20
N ASP A 20 -2.52 -6.00 -42.00
CA ASP A 20 -3.64 -5.92 -42.93
C ASP A 20 -3.42 -4.91 -44.08
N GLY A 21 -2.31 -4.18 -44.08
CA GLY A 21 -1.94 -3.20 -45.12
C GLY A 21 -2.47 -1.78 -44.88
N LYS A 22 -3.20 -1.54 -43.80
CA LYS A 22 -3.56 -0.19 -43.37
C LYS A 22 -2.36 0.50 -42.74
N SER A 23 -2.29 1.83 -42.81
CA SER A 23 -1.23 2.61 -42.18
C SER A 23 -1.69 3.13 -40.82
N PHE A 24 -0.75 3.22 -39.88
CA PHE A 24 -0.99 3.82 -38.59
C PHE A 24 -1.35 5.30 -38.70
N HIS A 25 -0.59 6.03 -39.49
CA HIS A 25 -0.78 7.45 -39.75
C HIS A 25 -1.27 7.73 -41.17
N SER A 26 -1.67 8.96 -41.43
CA SER A 26 -2.07 9.44 -42.77
C SER A 26 -1.00 9.18 -43.81
N LYS A 27 -1.36 8.54 -44.94
CA LYS A 27 -0.49 8.33 -46.12
C LYS A 27 -0.16 9.65 -46.86
N TYR A 28 -0.83 10.76 -46.54
CA TYR A 28 -0.63 12.05 -47.18
C TYR A 28 0.28 12.95 -46.38
N ASN A 29 -0.12 13.27 -45.16
CA ASN A 29 0.61 14.16 -44.24
C ASN A 29 0.36 13.76 -42.79
N PRO A 30 1.16 12.88 -42.20
CA PRO A 30 0.99 12.40 -40.82
C PRO A 30 1.22 13.49 -39.78
N GLU A 31 2.05 14.47 -40.06
CA GLU A 31 2.30 15.60 -39.16
C GLU A 31 1.05 16.48 -38.98
N ARG A 32 0.40 16.82 -40.12
CA ARG A 32 -0.84 17.60 -40.11
C ARG A 32 -1.97 16.86 -39.37
N GLU A 33 -2.09 15.54 -39.59
CA GLU A 33 -3.02 14.70 -38.86
C GLU A 33 -2.75 14.78 -37.34
N ALA A 34 -1.52 14.62 -36.91
CA ALA A 34 -1.11 14.70 -35.52
C ALA A 34 -1.40 16.08 -34.90
N GLN A 35 -1.14 17.17 -35.65
CA GLN A 35 -1.47 18.53 -35.23
C GLN A 35 -2.98 18.71 -35.01
N GLN A 36 -3.82 18.20 -35.90
CA GLN A 36 -5.28 18.27 -35.77
C GLN A 36 -5.78 17.49 -34.56
N LEU A 37 -5.23 16.28 -34.33
CA LEU A 37 -5.56 15.47 -33.14
C LEU A 37 -5.20 16.22 -31.86
N ALA A 38 -3.98 16.75 -31.78
CA ALA A 38 -3.53 17.50 -30.61
C ALA A 38 -4.33 18.80 -30.41
N GLN A 39 -4.69 19.54 -31.48
CA GLN A 39 -5.47 20.78 -31.38
C GLN A 39 -6.85 20.55 -30.73
N ASN A 40 -7.49 19.42 -31.04
CA ASN A 40 -8.82 19.07 -30.52
C ASN A 40 -8.78 18.45 -29.11
N THR A 41 -7.59 18.27 -28.52
CA THR A 41 -7.43 17.66 -27.20
C THR A 41 -7.49 18.75 -26.11
N GLU A 42 -8.30 18.51 -25.10
CA GLU A 42 -8.42 19.39 -23.92
C GLU A 42 -7.18 19.21 -23.00
N LYS A 43 -6.94 20.21 -22.16
CA LYS A 43 -5.85 20.19 -21.20
C LYS A 43 -6.08 19.09 -20.15
N ASN A 44 -5.08 18.24 -20.00
CA ASN A 44 -5.00 17.22 -18.95
C ASN A 44 -3.59 17.12 -18.41
N ASP A 45 -3.44 16.60 -17.18
CA ASP A 45 -2.15 16.44 -16.54
C ASP A 45 -1.52 15.07 -16.87
N PHE A 46 -2.36 14.10 -17.26
CA PHE A 46 -1.93 12.74 -17.62
C PHE A 46 -2.69 12.23 -18.85
N PHE A 47 -1.94 11.79 -19.85
CA PHE A 47 -2.49 11.17 -21.03
C PHE A 47 -2.04 9.70 -21.18
N LEU A 48 -2.99 8.83 -21.46
CA LEU A 48 -2.72 7.49 -22.01
C LEU A 48 -2.84 7.58 -23.53
N ALA A 49 -1.71 7.66 -24.23
CA ALA A 49 -1.68 7.68 -25.69
C ALA A 49 -1.73 6.25 -26.25
N THR A 50 -2.65 5.98 -27.19
CA THR A 50 -2.86 4.64 -27.77
C THR A 50 -2.05 4.46 -29.04
N GLY A 51 -1.13 3.48 -29.01
CA GLY A 51 -0.15 3.22 -30.07
C GLY A 51 0.99 4.24 -30.09
N ILE A 52 2.18 3.78 -30.43
CA ILE A 52 3.35 4.65 -30.58
C ILE A 52 3.47 5.11 -32.05
N GLY A 53 3.34 4.18 -32.99
CA GLY A 53 3.52 4.45 -34.43
C GLY A 53 4.83 5.16 -34.70
N ALA A 54 4.81 6.19 -35.58
CA ALA A 54 5.95 7.09 -35.81
C ALA A 54 6.01 8.28 -34.85
N ALA A 55 5.21 8.24 -33.78
CA ALA A 55 5.17 9.17 -32.65
C ALA A 55 4.79 10.64 -32.98
N PHE A 56 4.33 10.94 -34.20
CA PHE A 56 3.92 12.30 -34.57
C PHE A 56 2.88 12.88 -33.60
N HIS A 57 1.85 12.10 -33.26
CA HIS A 57 0.78 12.50 -32.35
C HIS A 57 1.28 12.71 -30.91
N ILE A 58 2.25 11.91 -30.45
CA ILE A 58 2.87 12.07 -29.11
C ILE A 58 3.72 13.34 -29.08
N ARG A 59 4.49 13.63 -30.14
CA ARG A 59 5.29 14.87 -30.25
C ARG A 59 4.40 16.11 -30.20
N GLU A 60 3.32 16.14 -31.00
CA GLU A 60 2.40 17.29 -31.01
C GLU A 60 1.61 17.42 -29.71
N LEU A 61 1.25 16.31 -29.06
CA LEU A 61 0.62 16.32 -27.75
C LEU A 61 1.56 16.90 -26.69
N HIS A 62 2.82 16.46 -26.64
CA HIS A 62 3.82 16.97 -25.69
C HIS A 62 4.16 18.43 -25.97
N LYS A 63 4.25 18.84 -27.22
CA LYS A 63 4.46 20.24 -27.61
C LYS A 63 3.34 21.14 -27.10
N LYS A 64 2.09 20.66 -27.17
CA LYS A 64 0.92 21.41 -26.67
C LYS A 64 0.84 21.43 -25.15
N PHE A 65 1.21 20.33 -24.49
CA PHE A 65 1.14 20.15 -23.04
C PHE A 65 2.48 19.64 -22.49
N PRO A 66 3.51 20.49 -22.41
CA PRO A 66 4.87 20.07 -22.06
C PRO A 66 5.03 19.55 -20.63
N ASP A 67 4.17 19.99 -19.72
CA ASP A 67 4.17 19.55 -18.32
C ASP A 67 3.34 18.27 -18.07
N ALA A 68 2.57 17.82 -19.05
CA ALA A 68 1.75 16.63 -18.92
C ALA A 68 2.59 15.35 -19.00
N PHE A 69 2.21 14.35 -18.22
CA PHE A 69 2.78 13.01 -18.36
C PHE A 69 2.05 12.23 -19.45
N ILE A 70 2.80 11.59 -20.31
CA ILE A 70 2.28 10.77 -21.41
C ILE A 70 2.74 9.32 -21.22
N LEU A 71 1.80 8.41 -21.01
CA LEU A 71 2.06 6.98 -21.07
C LEU A 71 1.61 6.46 -22.43
N ALA A 72 2.53 6.07 -23.30
CA ALA A 72 2.21 5.52 -24.61
C ALA A 72 2.08 3.98 -24.50
N VAL A 73 0.91 3.45 -24.81
CA VAL A 73 0.66 2.00 -24.81
C VAL A 73 0.80 1.43 -26.22
N GLU A 74 1.62 0.37 -26.36
CA GLU A 74 1.75 -0.41 -27.58
C GLU A 74 1.22 -1.84 -27.37
N ASN A 75 0.89 -2.55 -28.45
CA ASN A 75 0.34 -3.88 -28.37
C ASN A 75 1.29 -4.89 -27.68
N SER A 76 2.57 -4.92 -28.11
CA SER A 76 3.57 -5.85 -27.56
C SER A 76 4.97 -5.24 -27.50
N ALA A 77 5.90 -5.92 -26.82
CA ALA A 77 7.31 -5.53 -26.79
C ALA A 77 7.98 -5.65 -28.16
N GLU A 78 7.59 -6.66 -28.95
CA GLU A 78 8.07 -6.87 -30.31
C GLU A 78 7.65 -5.72 -31.23
N ASP A 79 6.45 -5.13 -31.01
CA ASP A 79 5.99 -3.96 -31.75
C ASP A 79 6.79 -2.72 -31.41
N ILE A 80 7.11 -2.50 -30.13
CA ILE A 80 7.98 -1.41 -29.67
C ILE A 80 9.39 -1.56 -30.29
N ASP A 81 9.93 -2.76 -30.25
CA ASP A 81 11.24 -3.08 -30.82
C ASP A 81 11.28 -2.83 -32.33
N PHE A 82 10.23 -3.23 -33.05
CA PHE A 82 10.10 -2.99 -34.49
C PHE A 82 10.10 -1.49 -34.80
N LEU A 83 9.30 -0.72 -34.09
CA LEU A 83 9.18 0.73 -34.29
C LEU A 83 10.50 1.45 -33.97
N THR A 84 11.14 1.13 -32.85
CA THR A 84 12.38 1.78 -32.41
C THR A 84 13.62 1.41 -33.24
N LYS A 85 13.58 0.26 -33.95
CA LYS A 85 14.65 -0.14 -34.89
C LYS A 85 14.52 0.51 -36.26
N ASN A 86 13.30 0.77 -36.72
CA ASN A 86 13.02 1.20 -38.07
C ASN A 86 12.64 2.70 -38.17
N LEU A 87 12.36 3.37 -37.07
CA LEU A 87 11.96 4.77 -36.98
C LEU A 87 12.84 5.53 -35.97
N ASP A 88 13.08 6.80 -36.24
CA ASP A 88 13.79 7.68 -35.32
C ASP A 88 12.80 8.27 -34.29
N ILE A 89 12.47 7.47 -33.28
CA ILE A 89 11.49 7.81 -32.21
C ILE A 89 12.06 7.71 -30.82
N ARG A 90 13.34 7.34 -30.66
CA ARG A 90 13.94 7.16 -29.31
C ARG A 90 14.07 8.45 -28.55
N ASP A 91 14.22 9.56 -29.25
CA ASP A 91 14.38 10.91 -28.73
C ASP A 91 13.13 11.44 -27.95
N ILE A 92 11.95 10.88 -28.25
CA ILE A 92 10.71 11.31 -27.58
C ILE A 92 10.61 10.81 -26.12
N PHE A 93 11.29 9.70 -25.82
CA PHE A 93 11.18 9.09 -24.49
C PHE A 93 12.08 9.83 -23.50
N ASN A 94 11.45 10.40 -22.48
CA ASN A 94 12.09 11.19 -21.45
C ASN A 94 11.41 10.91 -20.08
N GLU A 95 11.65 11.75 -19.10
CA GLU A 95 11.03 11.60 -17.77
C GLU A 95 9.50 11.72 -17.79
N ASN A 96 8.93 12.55 -18.67
CA ASN A 96 7.50 12.77 -18.81
C ASN A 96 6.83 11.88 -19.87
N ILE A 97 7.59 11.16 -20.71
CA ILE A 97 7.04 10.28 -21.74
C ILE A 97 7.58 8.87 -21.55
N LYS A 98 6.71 7.94 -21.18
CA LYS A 98 7.04 6.53 -20.95
C LYS A 98 6.21 5.63 -21.86
N THR A 99 6.69 4.41 -22.05
CA THR A 99 5.99 3.38 -22.82
C THR A 99 5.61 2.20 -21.98
N CYS A 100 4.54 1.54 -22.38
CA CYS A 100 4.14 0.25 -21.86
C CYS A 100 3.51 -0.61 -22.97
N THR A 101 3.26 -1.87 -22.66
CA THR A 101 2.53 -2.79 -23.53
C THR A 101 1.12 -3.06 -22.99
N LEU A 102 0.22 -3.59 -23.83
CA LEU A 102 -1.10 -4.03 -23.35
C LEU A 102 -1.00 -5.04 -22.19
N ILE A 103 0.03 -5.88 -22.18
CA ILE A 103 0.21 -6.88 -21.10
C ILE A 103 0.42 -6.21 -19.76
N ASN A 104 1.31 -5.22 -19.67
CA ASN A 104 1.68 -4.56 -18.42
C ASN A 104 1.03 -3.18 -18.23
N LEU A 105 -0.01 -2.85 -19.01
CA LEU A 105 -0.71 -1.56 -18.96
C LEU A 105 -1.27 -1.25 -17.57
N GLU A 106 -1.88 -2.24 -16.92
CA GLU A 106 -2.49 -2.05 -15.60
C GLU A 106 -1.43 -1.68 -14.55
N GLU A 107 -0.32 -2.40 -14.51
CA GLU A 107 0.81 -2.11 -13.61
C GLU A 107 1.47 -0.76 -13.92
N SER A 108 1.58 -0.44 -15.21
CA SER A 108 2.16 0.83 -15.65
C SER A 108 1.27 2.02 -15.27
N LEU A 109 -0.06 1.90 -15.41
CA LEU A 109 -0.98 2.93 -14.94
C LEU A 109 -0.91 3.11 -13.42
N GLN A 110 -0.90 2.03 -12.64
CA GLN A 110 -0.75 2.10 -11.18
C GLN A 110 0.59 2.74 -10.77
N LYS A 111 1.64 2.54 -11.54
CA LYS A 111 2.96 3.12 -11.27
C LYS A 111 3.04 4.61 -11.58
N TYR A 112 2.46 5.04 -12.71
CA TYR A 112 2.70 6.39 -13.24
C TYR A 112 1.54 7.35 -13.03
N TYR A 113 0.27 6.89 -13.05
CA TYR A 113 -0.87 7.75 -12.79
C TYR A 113 -1.17 7.82 -11.29
N LEU A 114 -0.72 8.90 -10.67
CA LEU A 114 -0.88 9.20 -9.24
C LEU A 114 -1.85 10.37 -9.09
N PRO A 115 -3.12 10.18 -8.67
CA PRO A 115 -4.11 11.27 -8.62
C PRO A 115 -3.75 12.40 -7.64
N ALA A 116 -2.89 12.13 -6.65
CA ALA A 116 -2.34 13.18 -5.79
C ALA A 116 -1.43 14.14 -6.59
N LYS A 117 -0.75 13.66 -7.64
CA LYS A 117 0.11 14.46 -8.52
C LYS A 117 -0.66 14.98 -9.74
N TYR A 118 -1.39 14.10 -10.42
CA TYR A 118 -2.11 14.39 -11.66
C TYR A 118 -3.62 14.44 -11.39
N SER A 119 -4.23 15.61 -11.54
CA SER A 119 -5.65 15.81 -11.21
C SER A 119 -6.59 15.22 -12.26
N ASN A 120 -6.16 15.23 -13.53
CA ASN A 120 -6.97 14.85 -14.66
C ASN A 120 -6.29 13.75 -15.50
N PHE A 121 -7.09 12.76 -15.92
CA PHE A 121 -6.67 11.64 -16.77
C PHE A 121 -7.47 11.63 -18.06
N SER A 122 -6.81 11.45 -19.19
CA SER A 122 -7.46 11.30 -20.49
C SER A 122 -6.81 10.22 -21.35
N VAL A 123 -7.61 9.55 -22.15
CA VAL A 123 -7.14 8.62 -23.19
C VAL A 123 -7.03 9.34 -24.52
N PHE A 124 -5.81 9.50 -25.01
CA PHE A 124 -5.54 10.11 -26.32
C PHE A 124 -5.54 9.02 -27.39
N THR A 125 -6.66 8.93 -28.10
CA THR A 125 -6.96 7.78 -28.95
C THR A 125 -6.54 7.98 -30.39
N VAL A 126 -5.78 7.01 -30.95
CA VAL A 126 -5.51 6.88 -32.39
C VAL A 126 -6.35 5.74 -32.95
N ASN A 127 -7.40 6.05 -33.71
CA ASN A 127 -8.39 5.09 -34.16
C ASN A 127 -7.82 3.96 -35.03
N SER A 128 -6.83 4.23 -35.87
CA SER A 128 -6.16 3.23 -36.71
C SER A 128 -5.55 2.11 -35.86
N TRP A 129 -4.90 2.45 -34.75
CA TRP A 129 -4.32 1.47 -33.84
C TRP A 129 -5.38 0.70 -33.05
N ILE A 130 -6.44 1.39 -32.59
CA ILE A 130 -7.55 0.73 -31.83
C ILE A 130 -8.24 -0.37 -32.66
N GLN A 131 -8.26 -0.24 -34.00
CA GLN A 131 -8.85 -1.24 -34.87
C GLN A 131 -8.01 -2.52 -35.00
N GLU A 132 -6.73 -2.47 -34.69
CA GLU A 132 -5.76 -3.57 -34.84
C GLU A 132 -5.54 -4.37 -33.57
N ILE A 133 -6.14 -3.95 -32.46
CA ILE A 133 -5.97 -4.59 -31.14
C ILE A 133 -7.30 -5.09 -30.56
N ASP A 134 -7.22 -5.89 -29.51
CA ASP A 134 -8.39 -6.22 -28.69
C ASP A 134 -8.82 -5.01 -27.83
N LYS A 135 -9.76 -4.25 -28.36
CA LYS A 135 -10.34 -3.08 -27.67
C LYS A 135 -10.99 -3.46 -26.33
N SER A 136 -11.58 -4.65 -26.22
CA SER A 136 -12.22 -5.12 -24.97
C SER A 136 -11.18 -5.30 -23.88
N LEU A 137 -10.06 -5.92 -24.21
CA LEU A 137 -8.93 -6.10 -23.30
C LEU A 137 -8.33 -4.76 -22.85
N LEU A 138 -8.14 -3.82 -23.79
CA LEU A 138 -7.65 -2.47 -23.47
C LEU A 138 -8.55 -1.80 -22.44
N LEU A 139 -9.87 -1.76 -22.69
CA LEU A 139 -10.84 -1.12 -21.80
C LEU A 139 -10.90 -1.84 -20.45
N GLN A 140 -10.86 -3.16 -20.42
CA GLN A 140 -10.85 -3.94 -19.18
C GLN A 140 -9.63 -3.57 -18.32
N LYS A 141 -8.43 -3.50 -18.91
CA LYS A 141 -7.21 -3.15 -18.19
C LYS A 141 -7.21 -1.71 -17.67
N ILE A 142 -7.69 -0.76 -18.46
CA ILE A 142 -7.85 0.64 -18.04
C ILE A 142 -8.81 0.72 -16.86
N ASN A 143 -10.00 0.12 -16.97
CA ASN A 143 -11.02 0.18 -15.92
C ASN A 143 -10.54 -0.51 -14.62
N SER A 144 -9.86 -1.65 -14.73
CA SER A 144 -9.25 -2.34 -13.58
C SER A 144 -8.21 -1.46 -12.89
N ALA A 145 -7.30 -0.85 -13.67
CA ALA A 145 -6.27 0.05 -13.13
C ALA A 145 -6.90 1.26 -12.44
N ILE A 146 -7.80 1.97 -13.11
CA ILE A 146 -8.46 3.18 -12.56
C ILE A 146 -9.26 2.86 -11.30
N SER A 147 -9.93 1.71 -11.25
CA SER A 147 -10.65 1.28 -10.04
C SER A 147 -9.69 1.10 -8.84
N LYS A 148 -8.57 0.42 -9.04
CA LYS A 148 -7.55 0.21 -8.00
C LYS A 148 -6.89 1.53 -7.56
N ILE A 149 -6.52 2.38 -8.52
CA ILE A 149 -5.92 3.69 -8.26
C ILE A 149 -6.88 4.59 -7.47
N SER A 150 -8.17 4.60 -7.84
CA SER A 150 -9.19 5.40 -7.15
C SER A 150 -9.44 4.90 -5.73
N ALA A 151 -9.43 3.59 -5.50
CA ALA A 151 -9.55 3.00 -4.18
C ALA A 151 -8.35 3.39 -3.29
N ASP A 152 -7.12 3.25 -3.80
CA ASP A 152 -5.90 3.64 -3.09
C ASP A 152 -5.88 5.15 -2.78
N PHE A 153 -6.19 5.98 -3.77
CA PHE A 153 -6.29 7.43 -3.56
C PHE A 153 -7.33 7.80 -2.48
N SER A 154 -8.47 7.12 -2.45
CA SER A 154 -9.50 7.35 -1.43
C SER A 154 -9.00 7.04 -0.02
N VAL A 155 -8.22 5.98 0.14
CA VAL A 155 -7.56 5.61 1.40
C VAL A 155 -6.53 6.68 1.80
N GLN A 156 -5.67 7.09 0.89
CA GLN A 156 -4.68 8.16 1.12
C GLN A 156 -5.35 9.49 1.48
N ALA A 157 -6.41 9.85 0.77
CA ALA A 157 -7.18 11.07 1.02
C ALA A 157 -7.83 11.08 2.41
N HIS A 158 -8.26 9.93 2.89
CA HIS A 158 -8.83 9.80 4.23
C HIS A 158 -7.78 9.81 5.34
N PHE A 159 -6.70 9.07 5.18
CA PHE A 159 -5.73 8.80 6.24
C PHE A 159 -4.45 9.62 6.15
N GLY A 160 -4.13 10.25 5.03
CA GLY A 160 -2.81 10.85 4.78
C GLY A 160 -2.35 11.84 5.85
N LYS A 161 -3.26 12.68 6.38
CA LYS A 161 -2.93 13.57 7.51
C LYS A 161 -2.66 12.81 8.79
N ILE A 162 -3.44 11.78 9.09
CA ILE A 162 -3.32 10.98 10.32
C ILE A 162 -1.98 10.26 10.30
N TRP A 163 -1.65 9.58 9.22
CA TRP A 163 -0.39 8.90 9.03
C TRP A 163 0.81 9.84 9.18
N GLN A 164 0.78 10.97 8.46
CA GLN A 164 1.85 11.95 8.51
C GLN A 164 2.07 12.50 9.91
N ALA A 165 0.99 12.84 10.63
CA ALA A 165 1.06 13.32 12.00
C ALA A 165 1.59 12.25 12.98
N ASN A 166 1.16 11.00 12.83
CA ASN A 166 1.64 9.88 13.65
C ASN A 166 3.13 9.65 13.42
N ILE A 167 3.59 9.56 12.16
CA ILE A 167 5.01 9.35 11.82
C ILE A 167 5.87 10.43 12.49
N LEU A 168 5.54 11.70 12.30
CA LEU A 168 6.33 12.81 12.88
C LEU A 168 6.37 12.79 14.40
N ASN A 169 5.27 12.42 15.07
CA ASN A 169 5.24 12.33 16.51
C ASN A 169 5.96 11.08 17.04
N ASN A 170 5.87 9.95 16.35
CA ASN A 170 6.54 8.71 16.73
C ASN A 170 8.06 8.82 16.53
N LEU A 171 8.52 9.51 15.48
CA LEU A 171 9.95 9.79 15.26
C LEU A 171 10.61 10.53 16.42
N LYS A 172 9.88 11.38 17.16
CA LYS A 172 10.40 12.04 18.35
C LYS A 172 10.76 11.07 19.48
N LEU A 173 10.18 9.86 19.45
CA LEU A 173 10.45 8.79 20.42
C LEU A 173 11.49 7.78 19.92
N ALA A 174 11.94 7.92 18.67
CA ALA A 174 12.97 7.08 18.04
C ALA A 174 14.38 7.70 18.14
N ASP A 175 14.65 8.48 19.18
CA ASP A 175 15.86 9.27 19.38
C ASP A 175 17.06 8.46 19.93
N ARG A 176 16.84 7.19 20.30
CA ARG A 176 17.84 6.34 20.94
C ARG A 176 18.05 5.04 20.18
N GLU A 177 19.27 4.53 20.28
CA GLU A 177 19.57 3.17 19.85
C GLU A 177 18.96 2.17 20.83
N ARG A 178 18.30 1.14 20.28
CA ARG A 178 17.71 0.04 21.04
C ARG A 178 17.95 -1.27 20.29
N ASN A 179 18.50 -2.25 21.01
CA ASN A 179 18.76 -3.58 20.50
C ASN A 179 17.88 -4.59 21.24
N PHE A 180 17.22 -5.48 20.50
CA PHE A 180 16.28 -6.43 21.07
C PHE A 180 16.74 -7.87 20.81
N ALA A 181 17.00 -8.59 21.90
CA ALA A 181 17.37 -10.00 21.84
C ALA A 181 16.10 -10.85 21.72
N ILE A 182 15.96 -11.57 20.60
CA ILE A 182 14.89 -12.54 20.40
C ILE A 182 15.39 -13.94 20.79
N PRO A 183 14.72 -14.66 21.70
CA PRO A 183 15.15 -15.98 22.15
C PRO A 183 15.17 -16.98 21.00
N ALA A 184 16.27 -17.75 20.88
CA ALA A 184 16.36 -18.84 19.91
C ALA A 184 15.64 -20.09 20.43
N GLY A 185 15.25 -20.99 19.51
CA GLY A 185 14.77 -22.35 19.82
C GLY A 185 13.31 -22.46 20.23
N LYS A 186 12.57 -21.35 20.35
CA LYS A 186 11.12 -21.38 20.60
C LYS A 186 10.32 -21.38 19.29
N THR A 187 9.11 -21.93 19.34
CA THR A 187 8.11 -21.70 18.30
C THR A 187 7.49 -20.31 18.50
N CYS A 188 7.39 -19.51 17.44
CA CYS A 188 6.67 -18.25 17.49
C CYS A 188 5.17 -18.53 17.41
N LEU A 189 4.40 -18.08 18.39
CA LEU A 189 2.94 -18.14 18.38
C LEU A 189 2.38 -16.74 18.13
N ILE A 190 1.76 -16.54 16.97
CA ILE A 190 1.07 -15.31 16.62
C ILE A 190 -0.40 -15.44 17.02
N CYS A 191 -0.86 -14.56 17.90
CA CYS A 191 -2.24 -14.52 18.35
C CYS A 191 -2.96 -13.35 17.67
N ALA A 192 -3.88 -13.66 16.76
CA ALA A 192 -4.83 -12.71 16.19
C ALA A 192 -6.15 -12.74 17.00
N ALA A 193 -7.05 -11.80 16.70
CA ALA A 193 -8.22 -11.53 17.57
C ALA A 193 -9.52 -12.18 17.09
N GLY A 194 -9.47 -13.13 16.18
CA GLY A 194 -10.67 -13.83 15.70
C GLY A 194 -11.29 -14.73 16.80
N PRO A 195 -12.58 -15.07 16.68
CA PRO A 195 -13.32 -15.78 17.74
C PRO A 195 -12.76 -17.16 18.11
N SER A 196 -12.02 -17.84 17.21
CA SER A 196 -11.39 -19.14 17.51
C SER A 196 -10.32 -19.03 18.61
N LEU A 197 -9.79 -17.82 18.87
CA LEU A 197 -8.84 -17.57 19.96
C LEU A 197 -9.41 -18.00 21.31
N ASP A 198 -10.74 -17.83 21.55
CA ASP A 198 -11.40 -18.20 22.79
C ASP A 198 -11.16 -19.68 23.15
N GLY A 199 -11.24 -20.56 22.16
CA GLY A 199 -11.00 -22.00 22.33
C GLY A 199 -9.53 -22.40 22.50
N LYS A 200 -8.59 -21.46 22.28
CA LYS A 200 -7.15 -21.71 22.37
C LYS A 200 -6.49 -21.19 23.65
N ILE A 201 -7.25 -20.50 24.51
CA ILE A 201 -6.70 -19.89 25.73
C ILE A 201 -6.01 -20.92 26.63
N GLU A 202 -6.65 -22.04 26.92
CA GLU A 202 -6.07 -23.10 27.77
C GLU A 202 -4.85 -23.77 27.08
N TYR A 203 -4.89 -23.94 25.76
CA TYR A 203 -3.74 -24.43 25.01
C TYR A 203 -2.53 -23.49 25.18
N ILE A 204 -2.74 -22.18 25.09
CA ILE A 204 -1.67 -21.19 25.27
C ILE A 204 -1.12 -21.24 26.68
N LYS A 205 -1.98 -21.27 27.72
CA LYS A 205 -1.57 -21.34 29.13
C LYS A 205 -0.72 -22.55 29.42
N ASN A 206 -1.17 -23.73 29.00
CA ASN A 206 -0.51 -25.01 29.25
C ASN A 206 0.84 -25.13 28.51
N ASN A 207 1.03 -24.45 27.40
CA ASN A 207 2.22 -24.51 26.56
C ASN A 207 3.05 -23.22 26.58
N ARG A 208 2.77 -22.27 27.47
CA ARG A 208 3.41 -20.93 27.50
C ARG A 208 4.94 -20.99 27.42
N GLY A 209 5.57 -21.96 28.04
CA GLY A 209 7.03 -22.10 28.08
C GLY A 209 7.68 -22.40 26.73
N PHE A 210 6.94 -23.03 25.82
CA PHE A 210 7.43 -23.43 24.49
C PHE A 210 7.34 -22.31 23.45
N PHE A 211 6.53 -21.27 23.75
CA PHE A 211 6.23 -20.22 22.78
C PHE A 211 6.96 -18.91 23.07
N PHE A 212 7.30 -18.20 21.99
CA PHE A 212 7.45 -16.76 21.95
C PHE A 212 6.15 -16.20 21.39
N ILE A 213 5.36 -15.53 22.23
CA ILE A 213 4.02 -15.07 21.88
C ILE A 213 4.06 -13.65 21.32
N ILE A 214 3.61 -13.49 20.07
CA ILE A 214 3.35 -12.19 19.45
C ILE A 214 1.84 -11.99 19.37
N ALA A 215 1.30 -11.01 20.09
CA ALA A 215 -0.09 -10.63 19.96
C ALA A 215 -0.25 -9.51 18.93
N THR A 216 -1.31 -9.58 18.12
CA THR A 216 -1.80 -8.37 17.45
C THR A 216 -2.35 -7.42 18.51
N ASP A 217 -2.34 -6.11 18.23
CA ASP A 217 -2.89 -5.10 19.14
C ASP A 217 -4.32 -5.44 19.62
N THR A 218 -5.16 -5.87 18.68
CA THR A 218 -6.55 -6.24 18.99
C THR A 218 -6.65 -7.46 19.92
N ALA A 219 -5.74 -8.45 19.77
CA ALA A 219 -5.72 -9.65 20.63
C ALA A 219 -5.06 -9.40 22.00
N PHE A 220 -4.22 -8.38 22.11
CA PHE A 220 -3.45 -8.11 23.33
C PHE A 220 -4.33 -8.01 24.58
N LYS A 221 -5.46 -7.31 24.47
CA LYS A 221 -6.39 -7.14 25.61
C LYS A 221 -7.01 -8.46 26.05
N THR A 222 -7.43 -9.32 25.12
CA THR A 222 -7.95 -10.66 25.40
C THR A 222 -6.93 -11.50 26.16
N LEU A 223 -5.68 -11.56 25.69
CA LEU A 223 -4.63 -12.34 26.34
C LEU A 223 -4.27 -11.78 27.71
N ALA A 224 -4.19 -10.46 27.85
CA ALA A 224 -3.90 -9.80 29.13
C ALA A 224 -5.00 -10.08 30.19
N SER A 225 -6.28 -10.08 29.79
CA SER A 225 -7.40 -10.40 30.70
C SER A 225 -7.38 -11.85 31.17
N GLU A 226 -6.79 -12.75 30.39
CA GLU A 226 -6.58 -14.16 30.73
C GLU A 226 -5.25 -14.43 31.47
N ASN A 227 -4.53 -13.36 31.88
CA ASN A 227 -3.22 -13.42 32.52
C ASN A 227 -2.15 -14.11 31.67
N ILE A 228 -2.28 -14.07 30.34
CA ILE A 228 -1.29 -14.57 29.41
C ILE A 228 -0.30 -13.45 29.10
N PHE A 229 0.96 -13.68 29.46
CA PHE A 229 2.05 -12.76 29.14
C PHE A 229 2.42 -12.87 27.65
N CYS A 230 2.39 -11.74 26.93
CA CYS A 230 2.90 -11.64 25.55
C CYS A 230 4.35 -11.21 25.55
N ASP A 231 5.21 -11.92 24.81
CA ASP A 231 6.61 -11.54 24.63
C ASP A 231 6.71 -10.28 23.74
N ALA A 232 5.84 -10.21 22.73
CA ALA A 232 5.73 -9.02 21.87
C ALA A 232 4.26 -8.68 21.55
N VAL A 233 4.00 -7.41 21.25
CA VAL A 233 2.73 -6.90 20.72
C VAL A 233 3.02 -6.04 19.52
N ILE A 234 2.32 -6.25 18.40
CA ILE A 234 2.49 -5.49 17.16
C ILE A 234 1.25 -4.68 16.82
N SER A 235 1.44 -3.43 16.39
CA SER A 235 0.38 -2.54 15.91
C SER A 235 0.86 -1.71 14.72
N ILE A 236 0.02 -1.66 13.68
CA ILE A 236 0.28 -0.91 12.44
C ILE A 236 -0.80 0.14 12.16
N ASP A 237 -1.90 0.13 12.91
CA ASP A 237 -3.06 0.98 12.64
C ASP A 237 -2.89 2.40 13.19
N GLY A 238 -2.99 3.39 12.31
CA GLY A 238 -2.91 4.81 12.64
C GLY A 238 -4.17 5.42 13.26
N GLN A 239 -5.28 4.69 13.28
CA GLN A 239 -6.56 5.22 13.73
C GLN A 239 -6.62 5.37 15.27
N MET A 240 -7.42 6.34 15.73
CA MET A 240 -7.59 6.62 17.17
C MET A 240 -8.14 5.40 17.94
N VAL A 241 -8.90 4.55 17.28
CA VAL A 241 -9.47 3.36 17.88
C VAL A 241 -8.40 2.40 18.40
N SER A 242 -7.22 2.36 17.77
CA SER A 242 -6.10 1.50 18.18
C SER A 242 -5.59 1.80 19.59
N HIS A 243 -5.73 3.05 20.07
CA HIS A 243 -5.42 3.39 21.47
C HIS A 243 -6.19 2.52 22.47
N SER A 244 -7.42 2.14 22.14
CA SER A 244 -8.28 1.35 23.04
C SER A 244 -7.78 -0.09 23.24
N HIS A 245 -6.96 -0.63 22.33
CA HIS A 245 -6.35 -1.95 22.48
C HIS A 245 -5.32 -1.99 23.61
N PHE A 246 -4.76 -0.84 23.99
CA PHE A 246 -3.70 -0.71 24.99
C PHE A 246 -4.21 -0.18 26.34
N MET A 247 -5.49 -0.35 26.67
CA MET A 247 -6.06 0.14 27.94
C MET A 247 -5.73 -0.73 29.15
N GLU A 248 -5.07 -1.87 28.95
CA GLU A 248 -4.65 -2.79 30.00
C GLU A 248 -3.37 -2.36 30.71
N LYS A 249 -3.04 -3.05 31.81
CA LYS A 249 -1.77 -2.89 32.50
C LYS A 249 -0.62 -3.34 31.63
N ILE A 250 0.33 -2.44 31.40
CA ILE A 250 1.48 -2.69 30.55
C ILE A 250 2.54 -3.46 31.35
N ASN A 251 2.99 -4.60 30.80
CA ASN A 251 4.16 -5.28 31.34
C ASN A 251 5.41 -4.69 30.69
N PRO A 252 6.36 -4.14 31.47
CA PRO A 252 7.55 -3.48 30.90
C PRO A 252 8.50 -4.44 30.20
N LYS A 253 8.35 -5.77 30.37
CA LYS A 253 9.17 -6.79 29.67
C LYS A 253 8.64 -7.11 28.27
N THR A 254 7.39 -6.73 27.93
CA THR A 254 6.82 -6.93 26.61
C THR A 254 7.49 -6.01 25.60
N LEU A 255 7.89 -6.54 24.46
CA LEU A 255 8.35 -5.78 23.33
C LEU A 255 7.14 -5.22 22.55
N PHE A 256 7.00 -3.90 22.48
CA PHE A 256 5.95 -3.26 21.69
C PHE A 256 6.52 -2.85 20.34
N ILE A 257 5.95 -3.40 19.25
CA ILE A 257 6.37 -3.18 17.88
C ILE A 257 5.35 -2.27 17.22
N PHE A 258 5.77 -1.07 16.86
CA PHE A 258 4.91 -0.08 16.22
C PHE A 258 5.46 0.30 14.85
N GLU A 259 4.64 0.20 13.81
CA GLU A 259 4.92 0.91 12.57
C GLU A 259 4.89 2.42 12.85
N LEU A 260 5.78 3.20 12.21
CA LEU A 260 5.86 4.64 12.50
C LEU A 260 4.53 5.37 12.26
N MET A 261 3.68 4.89 11.35
CA MET A 261 2.36 5.46 11.15
C MET A 261 1.30 5.01 12.17
N ALA A 262 1.62 4.07 13.07
CA ALA A 262 0.70 3.61 14.11
C ALA A 262 0.27 4.77 15.03
N ASN A 263 -0.89 4.62 15.66
CA ASN A 263 -1.51 5.67 16.46
C ASN A 263 -0.60 6.20 17.57
N HIS A 264 -0.22 7.48 17.48
CA HIS A 264 0.72 8.11 18.41
C HIS A 264 0.22 8.11 19.86
N SER A 265 -1.10 8.20 20.11
CA SER A 265 -1.63 8.18 21.48
C SER A 265 -1.42 6.81 22.13
N ALA A 266 -1.51 5.71 21.36
CA ALA A 266 -1.16 4.38 21.82
C ALA A 266 0.33 4.27 22.12
N VAL A 267 1.18 4.68 21.18
CA VAL A 267 2.65 4.69 21.34
C VAL A 267 3.07 5.50 22.55
N ARG A 268 2.56 6.72 22.71
CA ARG A 268 2.85 7.60 23.86
C ARG A 268 2.42 6.97 25.18
N LYS A 269 1.30 6.25 25.22
CA LYS A 269 0.87 5.55 26.42
C LYS A 269 1.85 4.43 26.78
N ILE A 270 2.29 3.65 25.81
CA ILE A 270 3.27 2.58 26.02
C ILE A 270 4.61 3.18 26.47
N ALA A 271 5.09 4.22 25.81
CA ALA A 271 6.37 4.88 26.12
C ALA A 271 6.47 5.45 27.56
N LYS A 272 5.32 5.75 28.20
CA LYS A 272 5.29 6.14 29.62
C LYS A 272 5.53 4.99 30.58
N ASN A 273 5.38 3.74 30.14
CA ASN A 273 5.43 2.54 30.99
C ASN A 273 6.63 1.65 30.69
N THR A 274 7.21 1.74 29.51
CA THR A 274 8.37 0.92 29.12
C THR A 274 9.19 1.59 28.02
N GLU A 275 10.49 1.25 27.99
CA GLU A 275 11.39 1.61 26.90
C GLU A 275 11.49 0.50 25.82
N ASN A 276 10.84 -0.66 26.04
CA ASN A 276 10.84 -1.77 25.10
C ASN A 276 9.90 -1.51 23.90
N ILE A 277 10.25 -0.50 23.11
CA ILE A 277 9.51 -0.11 21.91
C ILE A 277 10.45 -0.23 20.71
N LEU A 278 10.03 -1.03 19.73
CA LEU A 278 10.63 -1.15 18.42
C LEU A 278 9.76 -0.39 17.40
N PHE A 279 10.35 0.57 16.71
CA PHE A 279 9.70 1.19 15.56
C PHE A 279 10.07 0.46 14.29
N THR A 280 9.11 0.30 13.41
CA THR A 280 9.27 -0.31 12.10
C THR A 280 8.77 0.61 11.02
N VAL A 281 9.20 0.38 9.79
CA VAL A 281 8.74 1.10 8.60
C VAL A 281 8.14 0.14 7.60
N SER A 282 7.24 0.67 6.77
CA SER A 282 6.56 -0.09 5.71
C SER A 282 6.93 0.42 4.32
N SER A 283 6.02 0.16 3.37
CA SER A 283 6.06 0.75 2.02
C SER A 283 5.44 2.15 1.95
N HIS A 284 5.00 2.75 3.06
CA HIS A 284 4.48 4.11 3.06
C HIS A 284 5.54 5.09 2.51
N PRO A 285 5.22 5.95 1.51
CA PRO A 285 6.23 6.75 0.81
C PRO A 285 7.12 7.60 1.73
N PHE A 286 6.54 8.20 2.76
CA PHE A 286 7.31 8.99 3.72
C PHE A 286 8.25 8.14 4.58
N GLU A 287 7.85 6.92 4.95
CA GLU A 287 8.71 5.98 5.68
C GLU A 287 9.85 5.44 4.80
N GLN A 288 9.61 5.27 3.50
CA GLN A 288 10.69 4.95 2.55
C GLN A 288 11.73 6.07 2.48
N LEU A 289 11.29 7.33 2.45
CA LEU A 289 12.20 8.48 2.46
C LEU A 289 13.04 8.52 3.74
N LEU A 290 12.47 8.19 4.91
CA LEU A 290 13.21 8.07 6.16
C LEU A 290 14.32 7.02 6.06
N ASN A 291 14.02 5.87 5.50
CA ASN A 291 14.99 4.79 5.30
C ASN A 291 16.07 5.13 4.26
N LEU A 292 15.75 5.91 3.24
CA LEU A 292 16.74 6.42 2.28
C LEU A 292 17.69 7.44 2.95
N PHE A 293 17.14 8.34 3.77
CA PHE A 293 17.93 9.33 4.49
C PHE A 293 18.93 8.70 5.47
N LYS A 294 18.48 7.70 6.21
CA LYS A 294 19.32 6.95 7.15
C LYS A 294 19.02 5.47 7.06
N LYS A 295 19.79 4.79 6.22
CA LYS A 295 19.67 3.36 5.97
C LYS A 295 19.80 2.57 7.28
N ASP A 296 19.00 1.51 7.40
CA ASP A 296 19.02 0.55 8.50
C ASP A 296 18.71 1.11 9.90
N SER A 297 18.12 2.32 9.96
CA SER A 297 17.65 2.87 11.25
C SER A 297 16.40 2.16 11.78
N PHE A 298 15.58 1.61 10.88
CA PHE A 298 14.34 0.95 11.22
C PHE A 298 14.22 -0.38 10.50
N LEU A 299 13.71 -1.40 11.19
CA LEU A 299 13.35 -2.66 10.57
C LEU A 299 12.17 -2.42 9.60
N LYS A 300 12.33 -2.80 8.33
CA LYS A 300 11.23 -2.75 7.37
C LYS A 300 10.33 -3.96 7.57
N ILE A 301 9.01 -3.75 7.67
CA ILE A 301 8.00 -4.81 7.78
C ILE A 301 7.00 -4.68 6.63
N ASP A 302 6.56 -5.83 6.11
CA ASP A 302 5.47 -5.88 5.14
C ASP A 302 4.12 -5.76 5.83
N SER A 303 3.53 -4.57 5.76
CA SER A 303 2.17 -4.27 6.22
C SER A 303 1.20 -4.04 5.06
N THR A 304 1.65 -4.16 3.80
CA THR A 304 0.85 -3.84 2.60
C THR A 304 -0.28 -4.82 2.35
N SER A 305 -0.17 -6.02 2.90
CA SER A 305 -1.18 -7.08 2.75
C SER A 305 -2.47 -6.84 3.55
N GLY A 306 -2.58 -5.70 4.25
CA GLY A 306 -3.81 -5.20 4.88
C GLY A 306 -4.17 -5.83 6.21
N THR A 307 -3.31 -6.68 6.82
CA THR A 307 -3.56 -7.26 8.13
C THR A 307 -2.36 -7.19 9.05
N VAL A 308 -2.61 -6.88 10.34
CA VAL A 308 -1.59 -6.91 11.40
C VAL A 308 -0.98 -8.31 11.55
N THR A 309 -1.74 -9.36 11.22
CA THR A 309 -1.29 -10.76 11.28
C THR A 309 -0.12 -11.02 10.33
N ILE A 310 -0.16 -10.48 9.11
CA ILE A 310 0.93 -10.64 8.14
C ILE A 310 2.15 -9.82 8.56
N ALA A 311 1.95 -8.62 9.11
CA ALA A 311 3.04 -7.83 9.69
C ALA A 311 3.73 -8.57 10.85
N ALA A 312 2.96 -9.25 11.71
CA ALA A 312 3.50 -10.10 12.77
C ALA A 312 4.29 -11.31 12.22
N LEU A 313 3.79 -11.91 11.14
CA LEU A 313 4.46 -13.02 10.46
C LEU A 313 5.78 -12.58 9.82
N ASP A 314 5.80 -11.43 9.15
CA ASP A 314 7.02 -10.88 8.55
C ASP A 314 8.08 -10.55 9.63
N PHE A 315 7.64 -9.95 10.74
CA PHE A 315 8.51 -9.74 11.89
C PHE A 315 9.07 -11.07 12.43
N ALA A 316 8.21 -12.07 12.64
CA ALA A 316 8.65 -13.37 13.15
C ALA A 316 9.66 -14.04 12.22
N LYS A 317 9.46 -13.97 10.90
CA LYS A 317 10.41 -14.47 9.89
C LYS A 317 11.76 -13.75 10.01
N LYS A 318 11.77 -12.42 10.04
CA LYS A 318 12.99 -11.59 10.15
C LYS A 318 13.72 -11.79 11.47
N ALA A 319 12.96 -12.00 12.54
CA ALA A 319 13.51 -12.37 13.85
C ALA A 319 14.15 -13.75 13.88
N GLY A 320 14.03 -14.55 12.81
CA GLY A 320 14.70 -15.84 12.63
C GLY A 320 13.93 -17.04 13.20
N PHE A 321 12.63 -16.92 13.44
CA PHE A 321 11.82 -18.07 13.84
C PHE A 321 11.65 -19.05 12.68
N SER A 322 12.05 -20.31 12.87
CA SER A 322 11.87 -21.38 11.89
C SER A 322 10.49 -22.01 11.92
N LYS A 323 9.84 -22.00 13.10
CA LYS A 323 8.49 -22.52 13.30
C LYS A 323 7.60 -21.41 13.80
N ILE A 324 6.51 -21.15 13.07
CA ILE A 324 5.54 -20.11 13.40
C ILE A 324 4.16 -20.75 13.37
N GLU A 325 3.36 -20.50 14.40
CA GLU A 325 1.97 -20.91 14.50
C GLU A 325 1.11 -19.64 14.60
N ILE A 326 0.02 -19.58 13.85
CA ILE A 326 -0.95 -18.45 13.92
C ILE A 326 -2.28 -19.01 14.37
N ILE A 327 -2.84 -18.43 15.43
CA ILE A 327 -4.16 -18.76 15.99
C ILE A 327 -5.02 -17.51 16.06
N GLY A 328 -6.34 -17.67 16.03
CA GLY A 328 -7.27 -16.54 16.02
C GLY A 328 -7.30 -15.74 14.71
N ALA A 329 -6.72 -16.25 13.65
CA ALA A 329 -6.78 -15.64 12.31
C ALA A 329 -7.88 -16.33 11.48
N ASP A 330 -9.13 -16.15 11.87
CA ASP A 330 -10.26 -16.89 11.32
C ASP A 330 -10.63 -16.48 9.91
N PHE A 331 -10.34 -15.23 9.53
CA PHE A 331 -10.80 -14.59 8.29
C PHE A 331 -12.30 -14.83 8.04
N ALA A 332 -13.05 -14.93 9.11
CA ALA A 332 -14.47 -15.23 9.13
C ALA A 332 -15.10 -14.82 10.46
N TYR A 333 -16.40 -14.72 10.47
CA TYR A 333 -17.23 -14.60 11.66
C TYR A 333 -17.63 -16.00 12.13
N LEU A 334 -17.45 -16.30 13.41
CA LEU A 334 -17.81 -17.59 13.99
C LEU A 334 -18.94 -17.41 15.00
N ASN A 335 -20.00 -18.21 14.88
CA ASN A 335 -21.15 -18.18 15.78
C ASN A 335 -21.73 -16.77 15.98
N GLY A 336 -21.77 -15.97 14.90
CA GLY A 336 -22.26 -14.59 14.94
C GLY A 336 -21.35 -13.59 15.65
N LYS A 337 -20.09 -13.94 15.93
CA LYS A 337 -19.10 -13.07 16.57
C LYS A 337 -18.02 -12.63 15.57
N PRO A 338 -17.67 -11.33 15.54
CA PRO A 338 -16.60 -10.82 14.72
C PRO A 338 -15.21 -10.97 15.36
N TYR A 339 -15.12 -11.02 16.70
CA TYR A 339 -13.87 -11.06 17.45
C TYR A 339 -13.97 -11.98 18.68
N ALA A 340 -12.81 -12.36 19.21
CA ALA A 340 -12.66 -13.07 20.47
C ALA A 340 -13.22 -12.26 21.65
N LYS A 341 -13.62 -12.95 22.70
CA LYS A 341 -14.09 -12.36 23.94
C LYS A 341 -13.00 -11.49 24.60
N GLY A 342 -13.41 -10.37 25.16
CA GLY A 342 -12.50 -9.48 25.89
C GLY A 342 -11.72 -8.51 25.01
N THR A 343 -11.90 -8.52 23.68
CA THR A 343 -11.41 -7.43 22.83
C THR A 343 -12.10 -6.11 23.21
N TYR A 344 -11.50 -4.97 22.82
CA TYR A 344 -12.10 -3.69 23.17
C TYR A 344 -13.50 -3.50 22.54
N LEU A 345 -13.73 -4.02 21.34
CA LEU A 345 -15.05 -3.97 20.69
C LEU A 345 -16.08 -4.81 21.43
N ASP A 346 -15.69 -6.00 21.86
CA ASP A 346 -16.52 -6.87 22.67
C ASP A 346 -16.95 -6.14 23.97
N ILE A 347 -15.98 -5.57 24.69
CA ILE A 347 -16.25 -4.84 25.93
C ILE A 347 -17.14 -3.61 25.71
N ILE A 348 -16.89 -2.80 24.66
CA ILE A 348 -17.72 -1.63 24.37
C ILE A 348 -19.15 -2.04 24.05
N ASN A 349 -19.35 -3.10 23.26
CA ASN A 349 -20.67 -3.56 22.89
C ASN A 349 -21.43 -4.08 24.10
N TYR A 350 -20.77 -4.88 24.95
CA TYR A 350 -21.41 -5.34 26.22
C TYR A 350 -21.64 -4.20 27.21
N SER A 351 -20.76 -3.21 27.31
CA SER A 351 -20.94 -2.06 28.23
C SER A 351 -22.11 -1.15 27.84
N LYS A 352 -22.43 -1.09 26.54
CA LYS A 352 -23.52 -0.27 25.98
C LYS A 352 -24.84 -1.03 25.82
N GLN A 353 -24.86 -2.32 26.14
CA GLN A 353 -26.06 -3.13 25.93
C GLN A 353 -27.22 -2.71 26.85
N THR A 354 -28.40 -2.82 26.31
CA THR A 354 -29.67 -2.64 27.01
C THR A 354 -30.61 -3.81 26.69
N LYS A 355 -31.74 -3.92 27.37
CA LYS A 355 -32.77 -4.95 27.06
C LYS A 355 -33.27 -4.88 25.60
N LEU A 356 -33.19 -3.70 24.93
CA LEU A 356 -33.67 -3.49 23.57
C LEU A 356 -32.53 -3.42 22.54
N ALA A 357 -31.30 -3.23 22.98
CA ALA A 357 -30.10 -3.16 22.13
C ALA A 357 -29.00 -4.01 22.75
N THR A 358 -28.96 -5.29 22.35
CA THR A 358 -27.99 -6.26 22.86
C THR A 358 -26.64 -6.11 22.11
N ALA A 359 -25.58 -6.65 22.70
CA ALA A 359 -24.25 -6.67 22.06
C ALA A 359 -24.27 -7.44 20.72
N GLU A 360 -25.05 -8.51 20.64
CA GLU A 360 -25.22 -9.32 19.42
C GLU A 360 -25.84 -8.52 18.26
N LYS A 361 -26.69 -7.53 18.56
CA LYS A 361 -27.22 -6.61 17.54
C LYS A 361 -26.11 -5.78 16.90
N GLU A 362 -25.15 -5.30 17.68
CA GLU A 362 -24.01 -4.56 17.17
C GLU A 362 -23.02 -5.47 16.42
N PHE A 363 -22.85 -6.71 16.86
CA PHE A 363 -22.10 -7.72 16.11
C PHE A 363 -22.74 -7.99 14.73
N SER A 364 -24.05 -8.23 14.72
CA SER A 364 -24.81 -8.40 13.48
C SER A 364 -24.69 -7.17 12.57
N ARG A 365 -24.82 -5.97 13.12
CA ARG A 365 -24.66 -4.72 12.37
C ARG A 365 -23.27 -4.58 11.74
N LEU A 366 -22.22 -5.00 12.45
CA LEU A 366 -20.87 -5.02 11.91
C LEU A 366 -20.72 -6.05 10.79
N MET A 367 -21.22 -7.26 10.99
CA MET A 367 -21.14 -8.36 10.03
C MET A 367 -21.90 -8.06 8.73
N PHE A 368 -23.09 -7.50 8.82
CA PHE A 368 -23.96 -7.20 7.67
C PHE A 368 -23.68 -5.84 7.00
N ARG A 369 -22.52 -5.22 7.27
CA ARG A 369 -22.09 -4.03 6.52
C ARG A 369 -21.74 -4.33 5.07
N THR A 370 -21.33 -5.55 4.79
CA THR A 370 -21.00 -6.08 3.48
C THR A 370 -21.73 -7.40 3.28
N GLU A 371 -21.83 -7.86 2.05
CA GLU A 371 -22.40 -9.16 1.73
C GLU A 371 -21.64 -10.28 2.43
N LEU A 372 -22.40 -11.19 3.07
CA LEU A 372 -21.87 -12.35 3.77
C LEU A 372 -21.91 -13.57 2.84
N LEU A 373 -20.82 -14.31 2.88
CA LEU A 373 -20.66 -15.59 2.20
C LEU A 373 -20.65 -16.70 3.25
N GLU A 374 -21.46 -17.71 3.04
CA GLU A 374 -21.53 -18.87 3.93
C GLU A 374 -20.37 -19.84 3.65
N LEU A 375 -19.62 -20.20 4.69
CA LEU A 375 -18.60 -21.25 4.63
C LEU A 375 -19.12 -22.54 5.27
N SER A 376 -19.90 -22.41 6.35
CA SER A 376 -20.64 -23.48 7.03
C SER A 376 -21.76 -22.86 7.86
N GLU A 377 -22.60 -23.68 8.49
CA GLU A 377 -23.71 -23.25 9.35
C GLU A 377 -23.32 -22.17 10.37
N ASN A 378 -22.14 -22.31 10.98
CA ASN A 378 -21.65 -21.43 12.05
C ASN A 378 -20.51 -20.49 11.62
N LYS A 379 -20.11 -20.51 10.34
CA LYS A 379 -18.97 -19.75 9.82
C LYS A 379 -19.35 -18.96 8.59
N LYS A 380 -19.27 -17.63 8.69
CA LYS A 380 -19.56 -16.71 7.58
C LYS A 380 -18.34 -15.83 7.30
N THR A 381 -18.14 -15.46 6.06
CA THR A 381 -17.02 -14.60 5.65
C THR A 381 -17.50 -13.47 4.74
N THR A 382 -16.58 -12.63 4.28
CA THR A 382 -16.80 -11.62 3.23
C THR A 382 -15.72 -11.75 2.17
N GLU A 383 -15.92 -11.16 1.00
CA GLU A 383 -14.86 -11.11 -0.03
C GLU A 383 -13.57 -10.48 0.51
N THR A 384 -13.67 -9.43 1.34
CA THR A 384 -12.50 -8.80 1.97
C THR A 384 -11.74 -9.75 2.90
N LEU A 385 -12.45 -10.51 3.74
CA LEU A 385 -11.81 -11.45 4.66
C LEU A 385 -11.18 -12.63 3.90
N LYS A 386 -11.82 -13.13 2.84
CA LYS A 386 -11.22 -14.12 1.93
C LYS A 386 -9.95 -13.59 1.28
N PHE A 387 -9.98 -12.35 0.81
CA PHE A 387 -8.80 -11.69 0.22
C PHE A 387 -7.65 -11.62 1.22
N TYR A 388 -7.91 -11.31 2.49
CA TYR A 388 -6.88 -11.33 3.53
C TYR A 388 -6.29 -12.72 3.76
N GLU A 389 -7.12 -13.78 3.76
CA GLU A 389 -6.62 -15.15 3.84
C GLU A 389 -5.74 -15.51 2.63
N GLN A 390 -6.20 -15.15 1.42
CA GLN A 390 -5.42 -15.35 0.19
C GLN A 390 -4.08 -14.60 0.22
N ASN A 391 -4.06 -13.39 0.78
CA ASN A 391 -2.84 -12.62 0.98
C ASN A 391 -1.86 -13.33 1.92
N LEU A 392 -2.32 -13.98 2.98
CA LEU A 392 -1.48 -14.78 3.87
C LEU A 392 -0.80 -15.93 3.11
N PHE A 393 -1.54 -16.70 2.31
CA PHE A 393 -0.96 -17.77 1.50
C PHE A 393 0.00 -17.24 0.45
N SER A 394 -0.35 -16.15 -0.22
CA SER A 394 0.49 -15.49 -1.22
C SER A 394 1.79 -14.95 -0.60
N TRP A 395 1.70 -14.34 0.56
CA TRP A 395 2.87 -13.86 1.30
C TRP A 395 3.82 -15.02 1.64
N CYS A 396 3.29 -16.14 2.16
CA CYS A 396 4.12 -17.33 2.47
C CYS A 396 4.82 -17.84 1.22
N ARG A 397 4.13 -17.96 0.10
CA ARG A 397 4.69 -18.41 -1.19
C ARG A 397 5.82 -17.50 -1.66
N ASN A 398 5.59 -16.20 -1.65
CA ASN A 398 6.56 -15.19 -2.10
C ASN A 398 7.79 -15.09 -1.18
N ASN A 399 7.65 -15.55 0.06
CA ASN A 399 8.68 -15.48 1.08
C ASN A 399 9.34 -16.84 1.38
N ASN A 400 9.17 -17.85 0.53
CA ASN A 400 9.73 -19.20 0.69
C ASN A 400 9.35 -19.85 2.03
N CYS A 401 8.11 -19.64 2.48
CA CYS A 401 7.55 -20.29 3.66
C CYS A 401 6.53 -21.35 3.23
N THR A 402 6.57 -22.50 3.88
CA THR A 402 5.53 -23.53 3.73
C THR A 402 4.43 -23.25 4.76
N ILE A 403 3.18 -23.21 4.31
CA ILE A 403 2.01 -22.97 5.16
C ILE A 403 1.04 -24.15 5.06
N THR A 404 0.57 -24.63 6.21
CA THR A 404 -0.52 -25.60 6.32
C THR A 404 -1.59 -25.05 7.25
N LYS A 405 -2.85 -25.32 6.95
CA LYS A 405 -3.99 -24.99 7.81
C LYS A 405 -4.47 -26.27 8.48
N GLU A 406 -4.48 -26.29 9.79
CA GLU A 406 -4.98 -27.39 10.61
C GLU A 406 -6.05 -26.83 11.55
N ASP A 407 -7.28 -27.28 11.41
CA ASP A 407 -8.44 -26.71 12.10
C ASP A 407 -8.52 -25.18 11.93
N ASP A 408 -8.42 -24.43 13.03
CA ASP A 408 -8.46 -22.97 13.08
C ASP A 408 -7.08 -22.34 13.29
N ALA A 409 -5.98 -23.08 13.00
CA ALA A 409 -4.60 -22.61 13.12
C ALA A 409 -3.84 -22.75 11.81
N TYR A 410 -2.87 -21.86 11.59
CA TYR A 410 -1.92 -21.97 10.48
C TYR A 410 -0.56 -22.31 11.05
N LYS A 411 0.07 -23.36 10.52
CA LYS A 411 1.44 -23.74 10.82
C LYS A 411 2.35 -23.37 9.68
N ILE A 412 3.40 -22.63 9.97
CA ILE A 412 4.31 -22.07 8.97
C ILE A 412 5.73 -22.51 9.30
N LEU A 413 6.41 -23.05 8.29
CA LEU A 413 7.83 -23.38 8.34
C LEU A 413 8.59 -22.35 7.49
N ASN A 414 9.50 -21.63 8.14
CA ASN A 414 10.42 -20.71 7.51
C ASN A 414 11.76 -21.40 7.28
N SER A 415 12.05 -21.71 6.03
CA SER A 415 13.28 -22.41 5.63
C SER A 415 14.45 -21.47 5.29
N SER A 416 14.26 -20.15 5.37
CA SER A 416 15.25 -19.17 4.90
C SER A 416 16.54 -19.14 5.74
N GLY A 417 16.47 -19.54 7.00
CA GLY A 417 17.60 -19.44 7.95
C GLY A 417 18.10 -18.01 8.20
N LEU A 418 17.48 -17.02 7.56
CA LEU A 418 17.83 -15.61 7.69
C LEU A 418 17.34 -15.08 9.04
N LYS A 419 18.23 -14.37 9.72
CA LYS A 419 17.91 -13.63 10.95
C LYS A 419 18.43 -12.21 10.80
N GLU A 420 17.55 -11.24 10.85
CA GLU A 420 17.91 -9.84 10.87
C GLU A 420 18.21 -9.36 12.30
N GLU A 421 19.02 -8.36 12.42
CA GLU A 421 19.27 -7.70 13.69
C GLU A 421 18.02 -6.85 14.05
N ILE A 422 17.40 -7.15 15.19
CA ILE A 422 16.21 -6.45 15.64
C ILE A 422 16.63 -5.25 16.47
N LYS A 423 16.70 -4.10 15.82
CA LYS A 423 17.15 -2.85 16.43
C LYS A 423 16.42 -1.63 15.87
N ASN A 424 16.45 -0.54 16.65
CA ASN A 424 16.30 0.81 16.15
C ASN A 424 17.62 1.54 16.30
N GLY A 425 18.06 2.23 15.25
CA GLY A 425 19.11 3.24 15.37
C GLY A 425 18.52 4.56 15.86
N PRO A 426 19.35 5.45 16.46
CA PRO A 426 18.89 6.79 16.79
C PRO A 426 18.55 7.53 15.49
N PHE A 427 17.38 8.18 15.45
CA PHE A 427 16.95 8.97 14.30
C PHE A 427 17.00 10.46 14.65
N ASP A 428 17.80 11.21 13.89
CA ASP A 428 17.89 12.68 14.02
C ASP A 428 16.83 13.36 13.16
N LEU A 429 15.68 13.61 13.77
CA LEU A 429 14.54 14.28 13.10
C LEU A 429 14.92 15.67 12.61
N LYS A 430 15.77 16.42 13.34
CA LYS A 430 16.18 17.78 12.95
C LYS A 430 17.00 17.78 11.66
N SER A 431 17.99 16.90 11.58
CA SER A 431 18.81 16.73 10.37
C SER A 431 17.98 16.23 9.20
N PHE A 432 17.02 15.33 9.43
CA PHE A 432 16.08 14.87 8.40
C PHE A 432 15.22 16.02 7.86
N LEU A 433 14.63 16.84 8.73
CA LEU A 433 13.82 17.99 8.32
C LEU A 433 14.63 19.02 7.52
N ALA A 434 15.89 19.23 7.89
CA ALA A 434 16.81 20.07 7.13
C ALA A 434 17.12 19.46 5.74
N HIS A 435 17.24 18.12 5.65
CA HIS A 435 17.49 17.42 4.41
C HIS A 435 16.33 17.55 3.41
N ILE A 436 15.10 17.29 3.83
CA ILE A 436 13.91 17.37 2.95
C ILE A 436 13.55 18.80 2.54
N SER A 437 14.12 19.80 3.19
CA SER A 437 13.91 21.22 2.87
C SER A 437 14.83 21.71 1.74
N LYS A 438 15.82 20.93 1.32
CA LYS A 438 16.75 21.31 0.28
C LYS A 438 16.13 21.15 -1.12
N PRO A 439 16.33 22.12 -2.03
CA PRO A 439 15.78 22.04 -3.39
C PRO A 439 16.22 20.80 -4.18
N GLU A 440 17.43 20.30 -3.95
CA GLU A 440 17.98 19.09 -4.59
C GLU A 440 17.21 17.80 -4.25
N ASN A 441 16.50 17.79 -3.12
CA ASN A 441 15.72 16.64 -2.66
C ASN A 441 14.19 16.82 -2.91
N SER A 442 13.80 17.81 -3.71
CA SER A 442 12.39 18.17 -3.89
C SER A 442 11.55 17.05 -4.48
N GLU A 443 12.04 16.32 -5.47
CA GLU A 443 11.31 15.25 -6.15
C GLU A 443 11.02 14.05 -5.23
N GLU A 444 12.03 13.60 -4.48
CA GLU A 444 11.87 12.52 -3.50
C GLU A 444 10.91 12.94 -2.37
N THR A 445 11.04 14.20 -1.91
CA THR A 445 10.17 14.77 -0.88
C THR A 445 8.74 14.90 -1.38
N GLU A 446 8.50 15.39 -2.58
CA GLU A 446 7.17 15.49 -3.19
C GLU A 446 6.50 14.12 -3.31
N THR A 447 7.25 13.11 -3.74
CA THR A 447 6.76 11.72 -3.81
C THR A 447 6.40 11.18 -2.43
N ALA A 448 7.23 11.45 -1.42
CA ALA A 448 6.98 11.03 -0.04
C ALA A 448 5.74 11.68 0.57
N LEU A 449 5.35 12.86 0.09
CA LEU A 449 4.20 13.64 0.58
C LEU A 449 2.88 13.32 -0.11
N LEU A 450 2.87 12.46 -1.13
CA LEU A 450 1.65 12.17 -1.92
C LEU A 450 0.42 11.78 -1.06
N PRO A 451 0.54 10.93 0.00
CA PRO A 451 -0.63 10.62 0.83
C PRO A 451 -1.17 11.85 1.58
N TYR A 452 -0.32 12.74 2.04
CA TYR A 452 -0.74 13.97 2.69
C TYR A 452 -1.34 14.97 1.68
N ILE A 453 -0.78 15.06 0.48
CA ILE A 453 -1.30 15.88 -0.63
C ILE A 453 -2.68 15.37 -1.07
N ALA A 454 -2.90 14.06 -1.12
CA ALA A 454 -4.21 13.47 -1.40
C ALA A 454 -5.25 13.97 -0.40
N TRP A 455 -4.92 13.98 0.90
CA TRP A 455 -5.79 14.56 1.92
C TRP A 455 -6.00 16.09 1.72
N LEU A 456 -4.96 16.86 1.43
CA LEU A 456 -5.08 18.31 1.20
C LEU A 456 -6.04 18.62 0.06
N LYS A 457 -5.97 17.88 -1.05
CA LYS A 457 -6.88 18.05 -2.21
C LYS A 457 -8.35 17.89 -1.82
N THR A 458 -8.67 16.99 -0.89
CA THR A 458 -10.06 16.84 -0.42
C THR A 458 -10.52 17.99 0.49
N CYS A 459 -9.58 18.60 1.23
CA CYS A 459 -9.89 19.72 2.14
C CYS A 459 -10.09 21.04 1.41
N ILE A 460 -9.32 21.30 0.36
CA ILE A 460 -9.31 22.57 -0.39
C ILE A 460 -10.35 22.55 -1.53
N LYS A 461 -11.29 21.58 -1.53
CA LYS A 461 -12.39 21.44 -2.49
C LYS A 461 -11.98 21.88 -3.89
N ASN A 462 -11.23 21.01 -4.60
CA ASN A 462 -10.90 21.13 -6.03
C ASN A 462 -10.82 22.58 -6.54
N ASP A 463 -9.99 23.40 -5.93
CA ASP A 463 -9.61 24.67 -6.55
C ASP A 463 -8.67 24.29 -7.70
N GLU A 464 -9.20 24.25 -8.92
CA GLU A 464 -8.50 23.90 -10.15
C GLU A 464 -7.27 24.79 -10.40
N ASN A 465 -7.12 25.86 -9.63
CA ASN A 465 -6.06 26.83 -9.73
C ASN A 465 -4.82 26.48 -8.89
N ILE A 466 -4.88 25.48 -7.98
CA ILE A 466 -3.73 25.12 -7.14
C ILE A 466 -2.91 24.05 -7.84
N SER A 467 -1.69 24.38 -8.20
CA SER A 467 -0.73 23.45 -8.82
C SER A 467 -0.22 22.40 -7.85
N PHE A 468 0.28 21.27 -8.39
CA PHE A 468 0.92 20.24 -7.58
C PHE A 468 2.08 20.79 -6.73
N LYS A 469 2.89 21.72 -7.29
CA LYS A 469 4.00 22.37 -6.57
C LYS A 469 3.52 23.19 -5.36
N GLU A 470 2.36 23.82 -5.46
CA GLU A 470 1.77 24.57 -4.34
C GLU A 470 1.25 23.62 -3.26
N TYR A 471 0.58 22.53 -3.63
CA TYR A 471 0.22 21.46 -2.68
C TYR A 471 1.45 20.89 -1.98
N SER A 472 2.54 20.62 -2.70
CA SER A 472 3.79 20.12 -2.14
C SER A 472 4.39 21.10 -1.14
N LYS A 473 4.41 22.39 -1.43
CA LYS A 473 4.85 23.45 -0.50
C LYS A 473 3.98 23.52 0.76
N LEU A 474 2.65 23.40 0.62
CA LEU A 474 1.75 23.38 1.78
C LEU A 474 2.01 22.15 2.66
N ALA A 475 2.20 20.99 2.06
CA ALA A 475 2.51 19.75 2.75
C ALA A 475 3.87 19.82 3.48
N LEU A 476 4.90 20.30 2.82
CA LEU A 476 6.23 20.50 3.41
C LEU A 476 6.18 21.50 4.57
N ASN A 477 5.50 22.63 4.42
CA ASN A 477 5.33 23.62 5.49
C ASN A 477 4.62 23.03 6.72
N PHE A 478 3.66 22.13 6.54
CA PHE A 478 3.04 21.43 7.66
C PHE A 478 4.06 20.63 8.45
N ILE A 479 4.91 19.86 7.76
CA ILE A 479 5.94 19.04 8.38
C ILE A 479 6.94 19.92 9.14
N LEU A 480 7.43 20.98 8.53
CA LEU A 480 8.42 21.87 9.13
C LEU A 480 7.89 22.58 10.38
N ARG A 481 6.61 22.94 10.40
CA ARG A 481 5.97 23.54 11.59
C ARG A 481 5.85 22.58 12.78
N TYR A 482 5.88 21.27 12.54
CA TYR A 482 5.92 20.27 13.62
C TYR A 482 7.20 20.35 14.47
N ASN A 483 8.27 20.94 13.92
CA ASN A 483 9.54 21.16 14.63
C ASN A 483 9.48 22.32 15.64
N TYR A 484 8.56 23.28 15.46
CA TYR A 484 8.47 24.46 16.31
C TYR A 484 7.52 24.33 17.50
N LYS A 485 6.91 23.14 17.69
CA LYS A 485 6.02 22.86 18.83
C LYS A 485 6.65 21.90 19.85
N ILE A 486 7.97 21.91 19.93
CA ILE A 486 8.75 21.17 20.93
C ILE A 486 9.06 22.10 22.10
#